data_c82b3ac9896c70abc17f2269728f74c2
#
_entry.id   c82b3ac9896c70abc17f2269728f74c2
#
_cell.length_a   1.000
_cell.length_b   1.000
_cell.length_c   1.000
_cell.angle_alpha   90.00
_cell.angle_beta   90.00
_cell.angle_gamma   90.00
#
_symmetry.space_group_name_H-M   'P 1'
#
loop_
_entity.id
_entity.type
_entity.pdbx_description
1 polymer ?
#
loop_
_entity_poly.entity_id
_entity_poly.type
_entity_poly.pdbx_seq_one_letter_code
_entity_poly.pdbx_strand_id
1 'polypeptide(L)'
;MSRNKLNLWLLIAVGALLILAGWAIYAKPTNLGLDLKGGVQLVYEAQPTPQSKVNTESINRAIDIMRNRVDALGVSEPEIQASGNNQITVSLPAVSNAEKAQKLVGSQAQLVFYDWEKNVITQDGKIASEGLATKDANSVKMMSYAGAPEGGQSLYKAAQLAAKQPVRGGKDISRVGPQYWLFDKGGKKLIAGPDTSLKDLYSELPGKKQPAGSELVKVPQGTVVLMAVYKGKQLEKMQQDPAAAKWYVLRDQVAVFGKDIRDPKQDLDQNTGGTPDVAFKFTDRGKNGFHDTTREIAQRGQGLAAFYQGNRPVQHFAVALDQRLISVASVDYGNLPDGIDGQNGAIITGGFTIS
;
A
#
# COMPACT_ATOMS: atom_id res chain seq x y z
N MET A 1 -56.74 25.34 -30.77
CA MET A 1 -55.54 24.99 -31.56
C MET A 1 -55.98 23.99 -32.63
N SER A 2 -55.70 24.20 -33.93
CA SER A 2 -56.13 23.24 -34.96
C SER A 2 -55.34 21.93 -34.78
N ARG A 3 -56.02 20.79 -35.02
CA ARG A 3 -55.44 19.42 -34.91
C ARG A 3 -54.08 19.30 -35.63
N ASN A 4 -53.92 19.98 -36.74
CA ASN A 4 -52.68 19.97 -37.53
C ASN A 4 -51.50 20.64 -36.81
N LYS A 5 -51.74 21.71 -36.04
CA LYS A 5 -50.70 22.38 -35.25
C LYS A 5 -50.27 21.50 -34.05
N LEU A 6 -51.21 20.76 -33.43
CA LEU A 6 -50.90 19.83 -32.33
C LEU A 6 -50.02 18.67 -32.84
N ASN A 7 -50.37 18.10 -34.01
CA ASN A 7 -49.62 17.01 -34.62
C ASN A 7 -48.19 17.45 -35.00
N LEU A 8 -48.03 18.69 -35.49
CA LEU A 8 -46.73 19.26 -35.84
C LEU A 8 -45.84 19.42 -34.57
N TRP A 9 -46.42 19.93 -33.49
CA TRP A 9 -45.67 20.05 -32.22
C TRP A 9 -45.28 18.68 -31.62
N LEU A 10 -46.16 17.69 -31.76
CA LEU A 10 -45.84 16.30 -31.37
C LEU A 10 -44.69 15.71 -32.19
N LEU A 11 -44.69 15.95 -33.51
CA LEU A 11 -43.61 15.50 -34.40
C LEU A 11 -42.25 16.15 -34.04
N ILE A 12 -42.26 17.45 -33.74
CA ILE A 12 -41.08 18.18 -33.34
C ILE A 12 -40.56 17.66 -31.97
N ALA A 13 -41.46 17.41 -31.02
CA ALA A 13 -41.11 16.88 -29.71
C ALA A 13 -40.49 15.48 -29.81
N VAL A 14 -41.07 14.59 -30.62
CA VAL A 14 -40.52 13.25 -30.86
C VAL A 14 -39.16 13.33 -31.56
N GLY A 15 -39.02 14.20 -32.57
CA GLY A 15 -37.75 14.42 -33.23
C GLY A 15 -36.64 14.93 -32.30
N ALA A 16 -36.97 15.89 -31.43
CA ALA A 16 -36.05 16.41 -30.42
C ALA A 16 -35.65 15.32 -29.42
N LEU A 17 -36.58 14.45 -29.02
CA LEU A 17 -36.31 13.35 -28.08
C LEU A 17 -35.41 12.29 -28.71
N LEU A 18 -35.59 11.97 -29.99
CA LEU A 18 -34.71 11.05 -30.74
C LEU A 18 -33.28 11.62 -30.90
N ILE A 19 -33.15 12.93 -31.16
CA ILE A 19 -31.85 13.61 -31.24
C ILE A 19 -31.16 13.59 -29.88
N LEU A 20 -31.89 13.91 -28.81
CA LEU A 20 -31.37 13.83 -27.43
C LEU A 20 -30.94 12.43 -27.03
N ALA A 21 -31.74 11.41 -27.37
CA ALA A 21 -31.41 10.02 -27.12
C ALA A 21 -30.16 9.56 -27.89
N GLY A 22 -30.06 9.91 -29.17
CA GLY A 22 -28.88 9.66 -30.00
C GLY A 22 -27.63 10.34 -29.46
N TRP A 23 -27.75 11.60 -29.04
CA TRP A 23 -26.67 12.33 -28.40
C TRP A 23 -26.25 11.70 -27.06
N ALA A 24 -27.20 11.27 -26.25
CA ALA A 24 -26.92 10.61 -24.98
C ALA A 24 -26.19 9.27 -25.15
N ILE A 25 -26.55 8.49 -26.18
CA ILE A 25 -25.86 7.24 -26.53
C ILE A 25 -24.44 7.49 -27.03
N TYR A 26 -24.26 8.53 -27.83
CA TYR A 26 -22.97 8.93 -28.35
C TYR A 26 -22.04 9.51 -27.26
N ALA A 27 -22.60 10.30 -26.34
CA ALA A 27 -21.85 10.97 -25.27
C ALA A 27 -21.48 10.03 -24.09
N LYS A 28 -22.23 8.95 -23.90
CA LYS A 28 -21.95 7.95 -22.88
C LYS A 28 -21.58 6.62 -23.54
N PRO A 29 -20.28 6.32 -23.72
CA PRO A 29 -19.88 5.01 -24.23
C PRO A 29 -20.46 3.92 -23.33
N THR A 30 -21.17 2.95 -23.92
CA THR A 30 -21.72 1.82 -23.23
C THR A 30 -20.60 0.97 -22.64
N ASN A 31 -20.69 0.65 -21.38
CA ASN A 31 -19.74 -0.27 -20.73
C ASN A 31 -20.02 -1.68 -21.26
N LEU A 32 -19.10 -2.15 -22.07
CA LEU A 32 -19.15 -3.49 -22.64
C LEU A 32 -18.55 -4.48 -21.64
N GLY A 33 -19.24 -5.57 -21.38
CA GLY A 33 -18.76 -6.65 -20.50
C GLY A 33 -17.52 -7.36 -21.07
N LEU A 34 -17.03 -8.32 -20.27
CA LEU A 34 -15.83 -9.13 -20.54
C LEU A 34 -15.85 -9.76 -21.94
N ASP A 35 -17.04 -10.22 -22.38
CA ASP A 35 -17.23 -10.93 -23.65
C ASP A 35 -16.98 -10.05 -24.88
N LEU A 36 -17.18 -8.75 -24.76
CA LEU A 36 -17.04 -7.79 -25.86
C LEU A 36 -15.76 -6.96 -25.78
N LYS A 37 -15.28 -6.63 -24.59
CA LYS A 37 -14.01 -5.92 -24.39
C LYS A 37 -12.80 -6.86 -24.35
N GLY A 38 -13.03 -8.16 -24.16
CA GLY A 38 -11.99 -9.09 -23.75
C GLY A 38 -11.52 -8.81 -22.33
N GLY A 39 -10.73 -9.69 -21.78
CA GLY A 39 -10.20 -9.52 -20.43
C GLY A 39 -9.88 -10.86 -19.77
N VAL A 40 -9.80 -10.86 -18.46
CA VAL A 40 -9.43 -12.03 -17.66
C VAL A 40 -10.48 -12.25 -16.59
N GLN A 41 -10.96 -13.49 -16.49
CA GLN A 41 -11.74 -13.95 -15.35
C GLN A 41 -10.89 -14.90 -14.51
N LEU A 42 -10.77 -14.61 -13.23
CA LEU A 42 -10.03 -15.40 -12.25
C LEU A 42 -11.01 -15.94 -11.21
N VAL A 43 -10.85 -17.20 -10.84
CA VAL A 43 -11.61 -17.82 -9.76
C VAL A 43 -10.63 -18.22 -8.67
N TYR A 44 -10.80 -17.68 -7.48
CA TYR A 44 -10.01 -18.00 -6.30
C TYR A 44 -10.83 -18.87 -5.36
N GLU A 45 -10.19 -19.88 -4.81
CA GLU A 45 -10.79 -20.71 -3.76
C GLU A 45 -10.13 -20.38 -2.43
N ALA A 46 -10.95 -19.97 -1.46
CA ALA A 46 -10.49 -19.70 -0.12
C ALA A 46 -10.21 -21.03 0.61
N GLN A 47 -9.03 -21.14 1.20
CA GLN A 47 -8.67 -22.28 2.00
C GLN A 47 -8.52 -21.90 3.47
N PRO A 48 -8.97 -22.74 4.41
CA PRO A 48 -8.79 -22.48 5.83
C PRO A 48 -7.31 -22.53 6.19
N THR A 49 -6.89 -21.61 7.05
CA THR A 49 -5.56 -21.59 7.63
C THR A 49 -5.65 -21.85 9.13
N PRO A 50 -4.55 -22.20 9.82
CA PRO A 50 -4.55 -22.32 11.29
C PRO A 50 -5.04 -21.05 11.99
N GLN A 51 -4.93 -19.90 11.34
CA GLN A 51 -5.26 -18.57 11.88
C GLN A 51 -6.64 -18.06 11.46
N SER A 52 -7.26 -18.61 10.41
CA SER A 52 -8.53 -18.11 9.89
C SER A 52 -9.38 -19.23 9.30
N LYS A 53 -10.66 -19.26 9.71
CA LYS A 53 -11.67 -20.13 9.10
C LYS A 53 -12.26 -19.43 7.87
N VAL A 54 -12.66 -20.22 6.87
CA VAL A 54 -13.44 -19.72 5.73
C VAL A 54 -14.89 -19.53 6.19
N ASN A 55 -15.33 -18.29 6.19
CA ASN A 55 -16.70 -17.90 6.46
C ASN A 55 -17.07 -16.68 5.60
N THR A 56 -18.32 -16.28 5.60
CA THR A 56 -18.80 -15.15 4.80
C THR A 56 -18.03 -13.86 5.10
N GLU A 57 -17.70 -13.62 6.36
CA GLU A 57 -16.95 -12.43 6.75
C GLU A 57 -15.52 -12.44 6.20
N SER A 58 -14.83 -13.59 6.25
CA SER A 58 -13.48 -13.72 5.67
C SER A 58 -13.48 -13.59 4.14
N ILE A 59 -14.53 -14.09 3.47
CA ILE A 59 -14.73 -13.93 2.03
C ILE A 59 -14.96 -12.46 1.68
N ASN A 60 -15.84 -11.76 2.39
CA ASN A 60 -16.12 -10.34 2.14
C ASN A 60 -14.85 -9.49 2.34
N ARG A 61 -14.08 -9.74 3.40
CA ARG A 61 -12.78 -9.05 3.61
C ARG A 61 -11.78 -9.33 2.47
N ALA A 62 -11.75 -10.57 1.96
CA ALA A 62 -10.90 -10.90 0.82
C ALA A 62 -11.34 -10.14 -0.44
N ILE A 63 -12.65 -10.02 -0.69
CA ILE A 63 -13.22 -9.25 -1.80
C ILE A 63 -12.80 -7.78 -1.71
N ASP A 64 -12.89 -7.17 -0.53
CA ASP A 64 -12.50 -5.76 -0.33
C ASP A 64 -11.00 -5.54 -0.56
N ILE A 65 -10.16 -6.47 -0.10
CA ILE A 65 -8.72 -6.44 -0.37
C ILE A 65 -8.45 -6.57 -1.87
N MET A 66 -9.10 -7.52 -2.54
CA MET A 66 -8.94 -7.72 -3.98
C MET A 66 -9.41 -6.49 -4.77
N ARG A 67 -10.54 -5.87 -4.38
CA ARG A 67 -11.05 -4.65 -5.00
C ARG A 67 -10.04 -3.52 -4.89
N ASN A 68 -9.51 -3.23 -3.70
CA ASN A 68 -8.50 -2.20 -3.50
C ASN A 68 -7.23 -2.41 -4.36
N ARG A 69 -6.87 -3.67 -4.63
CA ARG A 69 -5.73 -3.99 -5.48
C ARG A 69 -6.02 -3.81 -6.96
N VAL A 70 -7.22 -4.19 -7.37
CA VAL A 70 -7.67 -4.03 -8.76
C VAL A 70 -7.84 -2.56 -9.10
N ASP A 71 -8.37 -1.76 -8.18
CA ASP A 71 -8.47 -0.31 -8.33
C ASP A 71 -7.09 0.33 -8.49
N ALA A 72 -6.08 -0.16 -7.75
CA ALA A 72 -4.70 0.27 -7.91
C ALA A 72 -4.08 -0.09 -9.28
N LEU A 73 -4.64 -1.07 -10.00
CA LEU A 73 -4.27 -1.41 -11.39
C LEU A 73 -4.87 -0.45 -12.42
N GLY A 74 -5.79 0.42 -12.00
CA GLY A 74 -6.51 1.31 -12.92
C GLY A 74 -7.48 0.57 -13.85
N VAL A 75 -7.92 -0.64 -13.49
CA VAL A 75 -8.91 -1.40 -14.27
C VAL A 75 -10.26 -0.71 -14.13
N SER A 76 -10.83 -0.31 -15.26
CA SER A 76 -12.18 0.25 -15.28
C SER A 76 -13.21 -0.82 -15.01
N GLU A 77 -14.02 -0.64 -13.97
CA GLU A 77 -15.18 -1.44 -13.64
C GLU A 77 -14.90 -2.95 -13.44
N PRO A 78 -14.03 -3.30 -12.50
CA PRO A 78 -13.81 -4.69 -12.15
C PRO A 78 -15.06 -5.27 -11.47
N GLU A 79 -15.43 -6.50 -11.80
CA GLU A 79 -16.49 -7.21 -11.13
C GLU A 79 -15.88 -8.26 -10.19
N ILE A 80 -16.11 -8.09 -8.88
CA ILE A 80 -15.58 -8.98 -7.85
C ILE A 80 -16.75 -9.43 -6.97
N GLN A 81 -17.02 -10.72 -6.95
CA GLN A 81 -18.16 -11.29 -6.22
C GLN A 81 -17.84 -12.64 -5.60
N ALA A 82 -18.52 -12.94 -4.49
CA ALA A 82 -18.48 -14.27 -3.90
C ALA A 82 -19.23 -15.27 -4.81
N SER A 83 -18.67 -16.45 -4.96
CA SER A 83 -19.28 -17.57 -5.68
C SER A 83 -19.34 -18.79 -4.77
N GLY A 84 -20.55 -19.16 -4.35
CA GLY A 84 -20.71 -20.21 -3.34
C GLY A 84 -20.18 -19.79 -1.96
N ASN A 85 -19.72 -20.76 -1.16
CA ASN A 85 -19.33 -20.54 0.23
C ASN A 85 -17.83 -20.25 0.42
N ASN A 86 -17.00 -20.55 -0.58
CA ASN A 86 -15.55 -20.49 -0.45
C ASN A 86 -14.82 -19.98 -1.72
N GLN A 87 -15.54 -19.48 -2.72
CA GLN A 87 -14.95 -18.99 -3.95
C GLN A 87 -15.20 -17.50 -4.15
N ILE A 88 -14.25 -16.84 -4.82
CA ILE A 88 -14.34 -15.45 -5.25
C ILE A 88 -14.05 -15.41 -6.75
N THR A 89 -14.98 -14.87 -7.51
CA THR A 89 -14.81 -14.61 -8.95
C THR A 89 -14.42 -13.16 -9.15
N VAL A 90 -13.34 -12.94 -9.91
CA VAL A 90 -12.79 -11.63 -10.26
C VAL A 90 -12.75 -11.51 -11.77
N SER A 91 -13.56 -10.61 -12.32
CA SER A 91 -13.61 -10.29 -13.75
C SER A 91 -12.93 -8.95 -14.01
N LEU A 92 -11.91 -8.94 -14.84
CA LEU A 92 -11.07 -7.78 -15.16
C LEU A 92 -11.17 -7.46 -16.65
N PRO A 93 -12.09 -6.57 -17.06
CA PRO A 93 -12.22 -6.16 -18.45
C PRO A 93 -10.97 -5.42 -18.95
N ALA A 94 -10.64 -5.63 -20.22
CA ALA A 94 -9.51 -4.98 -20.91
C ALA A 94 -8.10 -5.29 -20.36
N VAL A 95 -7.97 -6.23 -19.41
CA VAL A 95 -6.66 -6.70 -18.93
C VAL A 95 -6.09 -7.72 -19.90
N SER A 96 -4.89 -7.46 -20.42
CA SER A 96 -4.23 -8.32 -21.41
C SER A 96 -3.28 -9.35 -20.79
N ASN A 97 -2.85 -9.15 -19.54
CA ASN A 97 -1.89 -10.02 -18.85
C ASN A 97 -2.53 -10.76 -17.68
N ALA A 98 -3.02 -11.97 -17.94
CA ALA A 98 -3.66 -12.82 -16.96
C ALA A 98 -2.73 -13.21 -15.80
N GLU A 99 -1.44 -13.50 -16.08
CA GLU A 99 -0.47 -13.90 -15.05
C GLU A 99 -0.19 -12.76 -14.07
N LYS A 100 -0.07 -11.53 -14.57
CA LYS A 100 0.14 -10.36 -13.73
C LYS A 100 -1.10 -10.05 -12.89
N ALA A 101 -2.29 -10.11 -13.50
CA ALA A 101 -3.55 -9.93 -12.79
C ALA A 101 -3.70 -10.99 -11.67
N GLN A 102 -3.42 -12.24 -11.96
CA GLN A 102 -3.46 -13.32 -10.99
C GLN A 102 -2.47 -13.10 -9.83
N LYS A 103 -1.23 -12.71 -10.13
CA LYS A 103 -0.22 -12.41 -9.09
C LYS A 103 -0.64 -11.24 -8.21
N LEU A 104 -1.14 -10.16 -8.77
CA LEU A 104 -1.54 -8.96 -8.02
C LEU A 104 -2.78 -9.20 -7.16
N VAL A 105 -3.82 -9.76 -7.75
CA VAL A 105 -5.09 -10.01 -7.04
C VAL A 105 -4.93 -11.13 -6.02
N GLY A 106 -4.24 -12.21 -6.39
CA GLY A 106 -4.05 -13.40 -5.54
C GLY A 106 -2.89 -13.30 -4.54
N SER A 107 -2.04 -12.26 -4.62
CA SER A 107 -0.96 -12.13 -3.65
C SER A 107 -1.52 -11.92 -2.24
N GLN A 108 -0.94 -12.59 -1.26
CA GLN A 108 -1.29 -12.31 0.14
C GLN A 108 -0.80 -10.91 0.51
N ALA A 109 -1.63 -10.17 1.24
CA ALA A 109 -1.22 -8.89 1.80
C ALA A 109 0.04 -9.06 2.66
N GLN A 110 1.09 -8.33 2.33
CA GLN A 110 2.35 -8.40 3.07
C GLN A 110 2.34 -7.35 4.17
N LEU A 111 1.86 -7.76 5.34
CA LEU A 111 2.01 -6.96 6.54
C LEU A 111 3.40 -7.22 7.11
N VAL A 112 4.17 -6.16 7.30
CA VAL A 112 5.54 -6.21 7.79
C VAL A 112 5.79 -5.08 8.79
N PHE A 113 6.66 -5.35 9.75
CA PHE A 113 7.00 -4.41 10.81
C PHE A 113 8.49 -4.14 10.79
N TYR A 114 8.87 -2.90 11.01
CA TYR A 114 10.25 -2.44 10.98
C TYR A 114 10.61 -1.62 12.21
N ASP A 115 11.85 -1.72 12.66
CA ASP A 115 12.48 -0.65 13.41
C ASP A 115 12.72 0.53 12.46
N TRP A 116 12.02 1.64 12.68
CA TRP A 116 12.00 2.75 11.74
C TRP A 116 13.37 3.36 11.52
N GLU A 117 14.01 3.86 12.58
CA GLU A 117 15.27 4.60 12.45
C GLU A 117 16.45 3.71 12.03
N LYS A 118 16.40 2.41 12.37
CA LYS A 118 17.42 1.43 11.98
C LYS A 118 17.32 1.04 10.50
N ASN A 119 16.15 1.24 9.89
CA ASN A 119 15.88 0.83 8.52
C ASN A 119 15.70 1.99 7.56
N VAL A 120 15.13 3.13 7.98
CA VAL A 120 14.90 4.24 7.07
C VAL A 120 16.21 4.86 6.61
N ILE A 121 16.28 5.11 5.30
CA ILE A 121 17.42 5.69 4.60
C ILE A 121 17.13 7.16 4.36
N THR A 122 17.99 8.01 4.85
CA THR A 122 17.93 9.47 4.71
C THR A 122 18.17 9.90 3.25
N GLN A 123 17.86 11.13 2.92
CA GLN A 123 18.00 11.63 1.54
C GLN A 123 19.44 11.64 1.03
N ASP A 124 20.41 11.67 1.93
CA ASP A 124 21.86 11.55 1.63
C ASP A 124 22.37 10.10 1.58
N GLY A 125 21.47 9.12 1.74
CA GLY A 125 21.76 7.70 1.55
C GLY A 125 22.28 6.96 2.77
N LYS A 126 22.30 7.60 3.95
CA LYS A 126 22.71 6.98 5.22
C LYS A 126 21.51 6.38 5.94
N ILE A 127 21.77 5.52 6.89
CA ILE A 127 20.75 5.01 7.80
C ILE A 127 20.48 6.06 8.87
N ALA A 128 19.19 6.35 9.13
CA ALA A 128 18.84 7.44 10.05
C ALA A 128 19.45 7.27 11.44
N SER A 129 19.46 6.05 12.00
CA SER A 129 20.03 5.81 13.33
C SER A 129 21.51 6.15 13.46
N GLU A 130 22.28 6.13 12.37
CA GLU A 130 23.72 6.41 12.38
C GLU A 130 24.01 7.90 12.62
N GLY A 131 23.12 8.81 12.21
CA GLY A 131 23.30 10.25 12.37
C GLY A 131 22.62 10.85 13.60
N LEU A 132 21.84 10.09 14.37
CA LEU A 132 21.07 10.65 15.49
C LEU A 132 21.94 11.19 16.62
N ALA A 133 22.99 10.48 16.99
CA ALA A 133 23.90 10.90 18.07
C ALA A 133 24.64 12.21 17.73
N THR A 134 24.89 12.46 16.45
CA THR A 134 25.51 13.70 15.96
C THR A 134 24.51 14.80 15.59
N LYS A 135 23.22 14.54 15.79
CA LYS A 135 22.12 15.44 15.39
C LYS A 135 22.14 15.79 13.91
N ASP A 136 22.52 14.84 13.06
CA ASP A 136 22.45 15.04 11.61
C ASP A 136 21.01 15.43 11.19
N ALA A 137 20.89 16.51 10.42
CA ALA A 137 19.59 17.12 10.11
C ALA A 137 18.65 16.16 9.36
N ASN A 138 19.17 15.31 8.47
CA ASN A 138 18.37 14.35 7.73
C ASN A 138 17.90 13.21 8.64
N SER A 139 18.77 12.76 9.55
CA SER A 139 18.45 11.73 10.54
C SER A 139 17.40 12.23 11.54
N VAL A 140 17.55 13.46 12.03
CA VAL A 140 16.57 14.09 12.96
C VAL A 140 15.20 14.24 12.31
N LYS A 141 15.11 14.59 11.02
CA LYS A 141 13.84 14.64 10.28
C LYS A 141 13.14 13.29 10.25
N MET A 142 13.88 12.18 10.14
CA MET A 142 13.28 10.83 10.17
C MET A 142 12.76 10.46 11.56
N MET A 143 13.42 10.93 12.61
CA MET A 143 12.97 10.74 14.01
C MET A 143 11.75 11.62 14.35
N SER A 144 11.57 12.76 13.67
CA SER A 144 10.44 13.67 13.87
C SER A 144 9.14 13.22 13.19
N TYR A 145 9.01 11.93 12.89
CA TYR A 145 7.82 11.38 12.27
C TYR A 145 6.63 11.35 13.25
N ALA A 146 5.97 12.48 13.40
CA ALA A 146 4.79 12.64 14.28
C ALA A 146 3.48 12.62 13.48
N GLY A 147 3.32 11.68 12.57
CA GLY A 147 2.12 11.57 11.72
C GLY A 147 2.12 12.50 10.50
N ALA A 148 3.20 13.27 10.29
CA ALA A 148 3.41 14.05 9.08
C ALA A 148 4.59 13.46 8.28
N PRO A 149 4.55 13.47 6.94
CA PRO A 149 5.59 12.87 6.10
C PRO A 149 6.84 13.76 5.97
N GLU A 150 7.39 14.23 7.09
CA GLU A 150 8.66 14.96 7.10
C GLU A 150 9.79 14.03 6.64
N GLY A 151 10.73 14.55 5.86
CA GLY A 151 11.84 13.78 5.28
C GLY A 151 11.46 12.88 4.09
N GLY A 152 10.17 12.71 3.81
CA GLY A 152 9.71 11.99 2.62
C GLY A 152 10.01 12.75 1.33
N GLN A 153 10.20 12.01 0.24
CA GLN A 153 10.58 12.55 -1.07
C GLN A 153 9.61 12.07 -2.18
N SER A 154 9.74 12.61 -3.39
CA SER A 154 8.94 12.12 -4.52
C SER A 154 9.28 10.66 -4.83
N LEU A 155 8.32 9.93 -5.42
CA LEU A 155 8.52 8.53 -5.81
C LEU A 155 9.80 8.32 -6.63
N TYR A 156 10.03 9.17 -7.63
CA TYR A 156 11.20 9.08 -8.49
C TYR A 156 12.51 9.23 -7.70
N LYS A 157 12.62 10.24 -6.83
CA LYS A 157 13.81 10.41 -5.99
C LYS A 157 14.01 9.24 -5.02
N ALA A 158 12.92 8.73 -4.45
CA ALA A 158 12.96 7.56 -3.59
C ALA A 158 13.43 6.31 -4.35
N ALA A 159 12.91 6.08 -5.56
CA ALA A 159 13.35 4.96 -6.40
C ALA A 159 14.83 5.09 -6.80
N GLN A 160 15.29 6.28 -7.17
CA GLN A 160 16.71 6.54 -7.47
C GLN A 160 17.63 6.34 -6.25
N LEU A 161 17.20 6.77 -5.07
CA LEU A 161 17.93 6.53 -3.82
C LEU A 161 18.00 5.04 -3.50
N ALA A 162 16.88 4.35 -3.66
CA ALA A 162 16.78 2.90 -3.45
C ALA A 162 17.65 2.11 -4.45
N ALA A 163 17.73 2.55 -5.70
CA ALA A 163 18.55 1.90 -6.73
C ALA A 163 20.06 1.92 -6.44
N LYS A 164 20.51 2.87 -5.62
CA LYS A 164 21.93 3.00 -5.19
C LYS A 164 22.27 2.12 -4.00
N GLN A 165 21.26 1.48 -3.38
CA GLN A 165 21.49 0.65 -2.21
C GLN A 165 22.12 -0.70 -2.60
N PRO A 166 22.94 -1.30 -1.73
CA PRO A 166 23.51 -2.62 -1.99
C PRO A 166 22.43 -3.70 -1.97
N VAL A 167 22.66 -4.76 -2.75
CA VAL A 167 21.85 -5.97 -2.68
C VAL A 167 22.02 -6.62 -1.30
N ARG A 168 20.92 -6.92 -0.64
CA ARG A 168 20.89 -7.65 0.62
C ARG A 168 19.94 -8.82 0.52
N GLY A 169 20.34 -9.95 1.08
CA GLY A 169 19.50 -11.15 1.22
C GLY A 169 19.35 -11.52 2.68
N GLY A 170 18.55 -12.53 2.96
CA GLY A 170 18.35 -13.06 4.29
C GLY A 170 16.92 -13.58 4.49
N LYS A 171 16.67 -14.15 5.65
CA LYS A 171 15.33 -14.66 6.03
C LYS A 171 14.36 -13.55 6.47
N ASP A 172 14.89 -12.37 6.78
CA ASP A 172 14.15 -11.24 7.35
C ASP A 172 13.88 -10.17 6.30
N ILE A 173 13.84 -10.52 5.02
CA ILE A 173 13.43 -9.66 3.93
C ILE A 173 11.99 -9.94 3.51
N SER A 174 11.22 -8.90 3.21
CA SER A 174 9.83 -9.03 2.80
C SER A 174 9.70 -9.55 1.37
N ARG A 175 10.73 -9.35 0.56
CA ARG A 175 10.67 -9.65 -0.86
C ARG A 175 11.99 -10.18 -1.41
N VAL A 176 11.88 -11.27 -2.14
CA VAL A 176 13.00 -11.85 -2.91
C VAL A 176 13.02 -11.25 -4.31
N GLY A 177 14.18 -10.78 -4.73
CA GLY A 177 14.39 -10.19 -6.06
C GLY A 177 14.27 -8.67 -6.11
N PRO A 178 14.67 -8.08 -7.24
CA PRO A 178 14.61 -6.65 -7.48
C PRO A 178 13.19 -6.18 -7.80
N GLN A 179 12.99 -4.86 -7.78
CA GLN A 179 11.82 -4.20 -8.37
C GLN A 179 12.23 -3.28 -9.50
N TYR A 180 11.38 -3.19 -10.51
CA TYR A 180 11.57 -2.36 -11.68
C TYR A 180 10.47 -1.30 -11.74
N TRP A 181 10.87 -0.06 -11.91
CA TRP A 181 10.02 1.11 -12.02
C TRP A 181 10.34 1.82 -13.32
N LEU A 182 9.33 2.23 -14.07
CA LEU A 182 9.50 2.95 -15.31
C LEU A 182 8.90 4.34 -15.19
N PHE A 183 9.71 5.36 -15.39
CA PHE A 183 9.33 6.77 -15.31
C PHE A 183 9.40 7.44 -16.68
N ASP A 184 8.69 8.56 -16.84
CA ASP A 184 8.84 9.44 -17.98
C ASP A 184 10.20 10.15 -17.97
N LYS A 185 10.51 10.84 -19.06
CA LYS A 185 11.72 11.67 -19.17
C LYS A 185 11.70 12.77 -18.10
N GLY A 186 12.59 12.65 -17.12
CA GLY A 186 12.72 13.59 -16.01
C GLY A 186 11.97 13.16 -14.73
N GLY A 187 11.40 11.95 -14.68
CA GLY A 187 10.92 11.33 -13.45
C GLY A 187 9.67 11.98 -12.83
N LYS A 188 8.90 12.73 -13.62
CA LYS A 188 7.68 13.40 -13.11
C LYS A 188 6.50 12.46 -12.98
N LYS A 189 6.42 11.45 -13.85
CA LYS A 189 5.29 10.52 -13.91
C LYS A 189 5.77 9.08 -13.91
N LEU A 190 5.14 8.25 -13.09
CA LEU A 190 5.27 6.80 -13.17
C LEU A 190 4.52 6.30 -14.41
N ILE A 191 5.21 5.58 -15.29
CA ILE A 191 4.63 4.97 -16.50
C ILE A 191 4.15 3.55 -16.19
N ALA A 192 4.98 2.75 -15.49
CA ALA A 192 4.67 1.37 -15.11
C ALA A 192 5.50 0.93 -13.90
N GLY A 193 5.04 -0.09 -13.20
CA GLY A 193 5.69 -0.69 -12.04
C GLY A 193 5.10 -0.22 -10.70
N PRO A 194 5.61 -0.74 -9.60
CA PRO A 194 6.76 -1.66 -9.50
C PRO A 194 6.45 -3.09 -9.93
N ASP A 195 7.32 -3.68 -10.70
CA ASP A 195 7.24 -5.08 -11.09
C ASP A 195 8.49 -5.86 -10.70
N THR A 196 8.37 -7.17 -10.52
CA THR A 196 9.47 -8.05 -10.15
C THR A 196 10.29 -8.53 -11.35
N SER A 197 9.79 -8.33 -12.57
CA SER A 197 10.49 -8.65 -13.82
C SER A 197 10.25 -7.59 -14.89
N LEU A 198 11.21 -7.46 -15.82
CA LEU A 198 11.06 -6.59 -16.98
C LEU A 198 9.95 -7.09 -17.93
N LYS A 199 9.74 -8.40 -18.02
CA LYS A 199 8.66 -8.99 -18.82
C LYS A 199 7.31 -8.51 -18.33
N ASP A 200 7.07 -8.56 -17.02
CA ASP A 200 5.82 -8.13 -16.43
C ASP A 200 5.66 -6.59 -16.58
N LEU A 201 6.72 -5.83 -16.31
CA LEU A 201 6.74 -4.37 -16.47
C LEU A 201 6.34 -3.91 -17.88
N TYR A 202 6.86 -4.58 -18.91
CA TYR A 202 6.59 -4.17 -20.30
C TYR A 202 5.31 -4.77 -20.87
N SER A 203 4.72 -5.77 -20.22
CA SER A 203 3.55 -6.48 -20.76
C SER A 203 2.33 -5.57 -20.97
N GLU A 204 2.21 -4.52 -20.19
CA GLU A 204 1.10 -3.56 -20.24
C GLU A 204 1.39 -2.35 -21.13
N LEU A 205 2.61 -2.21 -21.62
CA LEU A 205 3.01 -1.08 -22.45
C LEU A 205 2.70 -1.31 -23.92
N PRO A 206 2.41 -0.25 -24.68
CA PRO A 206 2.26 -0.32 -26.12
C PRO A 206 3.50 -0.94 -26.78
N GLY A 207 3.30 -1.98 -27.58
CA GLY A 207 4.37 -2.70 -28.23
C GLY A 207 5.23 -3.55 -27.29
N LYS A 208 4.83 -3.73 -26.04
CA LYS A 208 5.50 -4.58 -25.02
C LYS A 208 7.00 -4.28 -24.87
N LYS A 209 7.36 -3.01 -24.97
CA LYS A 209 8.75 -2.52 -24.88
C LYS A 209 8.84 -1.19 -24.16
N GLN A 210 10.04 -0.84 -23.74
CA GLN A 210 10.30 0.43 -23.11
C GLN A 210 10.00 1.61 -24.07
N PRO A 211 9.15 2.58 -23.69
CA PRO A 211 8.90 3.78 -24.48
C PRO A 211 10.17 4.62 -24.64
N ALA A 212 10.34 5.24 -25.81
CA ALA A 212 11.47 6.11 -26.05
C ALA A 212 11.51 7.29 -25.08
N GLY A 213 12.67 7.56 -24.50
CA GLY A 213 12.88 8.63 -23.53
C GLY A 213 12.39 8.34 -22.12
N SER A 214 11.87 7.14 -21.84
CA SER A 214 11.55 6.72 -20.46
C SER A 214 12.81 6.24 -19.73
N GLU A 215 12.78 6.32 -18.42
CA GLU A 215 13.87 5.93 -17.54
C GLU A 215 13.48 4.71 -16.69
N LEU A 216 14.26 3.65 -16.81
CA LEU A 216 14.12 2.43 -16.02
C LEU A 216 14.95 2.53 -14.74
N VAL A 217 14.31 2.40 -13.59
CA VAL A 217 14.96 2.36 -12.28
C VAL A 217 14.82 0.95 -11.69
N LYS A 218 15.94 0.32 -11.36
CA LYS A 218 16.00 -0.99 -10.72
C LYS A 218 16.33 -0.83 -9.25
N VAL A 219 15.38 -1.13 -8.37
CA VAL A 219 15.58 -1.19 -6.93
C VAL A 219 16.07 -2.59 -6.54
N PRO A 220 17.24 -2.72 -5.90
CA PRO A 220 17.81 -4.02 -5.57
C PRO A 220 17.00 -4.74 -4.48
N GLN A 221 17.12 -6.05 -4.42
CA GLN A 221 16.63 -6.86 -3.32
C GLN A 221 17.20 -6.36 -1.98
N GLY A 222 16.41 -6.40 -0.91
CA GLY A 222 16.79 -5.95 0.43
C GLY A 222 16.63 -4.42 0.63
N THR A 223 15.95 -3.76 -0.31
CA THR A 223 15.53 -2.36 -0.19
C THR A 223 14.07 -2.24 -0.61
N VAL A 224 13.29 -1.48 0.15
CA VAL A 224 11.88 -1.22 -0.13
C VAL A 224 11.61 0.27 -0.24
N VAL A 225 10.66 0.62 -1.09
CA VAL A 225 10.14 1.99 -1.26
C VAL A 225 8.71 1.99 -0.77
N LEU A 226 8.44 2.75 0.30
CA LEU A 226 7.17 2.77 0.98
C LEU A 226 6.52 4.14 0.89
N MET A 227 5.23 4.17 0.53
CA MET A 227 4.43 5.39 0.55
C MET A 227 4.18 5.81 2.00
N ALA A 228 4.22 7.12 2.26
CA ALA A 228 3.91 7.70 3.56
C ALA A 228 2.49 7.34 4.02
N VAL A 229 2.23 7.51 5.33
CA VAL A 229 0.88 7.33 5.89
C VAL A 229 -0.05 8.41 5.34
N TYR A 230 -1.12 7.97 4.69
CA TYR A 230 -2.24 8.80 4.26
C TYR A 230 -3.55 8.15 4.70
N LYS A 231 -4.61 8.93 4.91
CA LYS A 231 -5.89 8.46 5.44
C LYS A 231 -7.07 8.99 4.62
N GLY A 232 -8.16 8.23 4.56
CA GLY A 232 -9.40 8.63 3.90
C GLY A 232 -9.18 9.16 2.47
N LYS A 233 -9.87 10.22 2.10
CA LYS A 233 -9.78 10.85 0.76
C LYS A 233 -8.36 11.23 0.34
N GLN A 234 -7.47 11.49 1.29
CA GLN A 234 -6.08 11.78 0.97
C GLN A 234 -5.34 10.53 0.49
N LEU A 235 -5.62 9.37 1.07
CA LEU A 235 -5.08 8.09 0.61
C LEU A 235 -5.58 7.76 -0.81
N GLU A 236 -6.87 7.90 -1.07
CA GLU A 236 -7.46 7.68 -2.41
C GLU A 236 -6.78 8.56 -3.47
N LYS A 237 -6.59 9.86 -3.16
CA LYS A 237 -5.88 10.78 -4.05
C LYS A 237 -4.44 10.34 -4.33
N MET A 238 -3.72 9.90 -3.31
CA MET A 238 -2.33 9.46 -3.46
C MET A 238 -2.22 8.10 -4.18
N GLN A 239 -3.25 7.26 -4.11
CA GLN A 239 -3.33 6.03 -4.90
C GLN A 239 -3.56 6.30 -6.38
N GLN A 240 -4.38 7.31 -6.73
CA GLN A 240 -4.62 7.72 -8.11
C GLN A 240 -3.43 8.46 -8.72
N ASP A 241 -2.66 9.19 -7.92
CA ASP A 241 -1.43 9.88 -8.35
C ASP A 241 -0.27 9.57 -7.38
N PRO A 242 0.36 8.41 -7.51
CA PRO A 242 1.48 8.02 -6.65
C PRO A 242 2.68 8.97 -6.73
N ALA A 243 2.83 9.72 -7.82
CA ALA A 243 3.93 10.67 -7.98
C ALA A 243 3.78 11.89 -7.05
N ALA A 244 2.55 12.26 -6.69
CA ALA A 244 2.27 13.35 -5.75
C ALA A 244 2.50 12.95 -4.29
N ALA A 245 2.52 11.65 -3.98
CA ALA A 245 2.74 11.15 -2.63
C ALA A 245 4.19 11.34 -2.18
N LYS A 246 4.39 11.32 -0.86
CA LYS A 246 5.72 11.22 -0.24
C LYS A 246 6.08 9.77 -0.03
N TRP A 247 7.36 9.47 -0.23
CA TRP A 247 7.89 8.12 -0.18
C TRP A 247 9.16 8.07 0.67
N TYR A 248 9.35 6.93 1.29
CA TYR A 248 10.52 6.60 2.10
C TYR A 248 11.23 5.39 1.52
N VAL A 249 12.54 5.35 1.73
CA VAL A 249 13.38 4.19 1.37
C VAL A 249 13.82 3.53 2.66
N LEU A 250 13.62 2.23 2.78
CA LEU A 250 14.04 1.45 3.93
C LEU A 250 14.92 0.28 3.49
N ARG A 251 15.84 -0.10 4.37
CA ARG A 251 16.38 -1.46 4.34
C ARG A 251 15.23 -2.44 4.62
N ASP A 252 15.16 -3.49 3.84
CA ASP A 252 14.14 -4.52 4.02
C ASP A 252 14.60 -5.53 5.10
N GLN A 253 14.68 -5.06 6.33
CA GLN A 253 14.97 -5.91 7.49
C GLN A 253 13.72 -5.97 8.39
N VAL A 254 12.91 -6.97 8.14
CA VAL A 254 11.60 -7.14 8.78
C VAL A 254 11.77 -7.70 10.19
N ALA A 255 11.18 -7.03 11.17
CA ALA A 255 11.12 -7.45 12.55
C ALA A 255 10.05 -8.53 12.79
N VAL A 256 8.83 -8.27 12.26
CA VAL A 256 7.69 -9.19 12.38
C VAL A 256 6.96 -9.24 11.03
N PHE A 257 6.63 -10.44 10.59
CA PHE A 257 5.81 -10.65 9.40
C PHE A 257 4.34 -10.85 9.75
N GLY A 258 3.43 -10.55 8.82
CA GLY A 258 2.00 -10.78 9.01
C GLY A 258 1.64 -12.23 9.33
N LYS A 259 2.41 -13.22 8.85
CA LYS A 259 2.24 -14.64 9.21
C LYS A 259 2.53 -14.94 10.70
N ASP A 260 3.21 -14.03 11.38
CA ASP A 260 3.50 -14.13 12.80
C ASP A 260 2.42 -13.48 13.69
N ILE A 261 1.35 -12.96 13.05
CA ILE A 261 0.17 -12.38 13.70
C ILE A 261 -0.96 -13.41 13.77
N ARG A 262 -1.71 -13.39 14.85
CA ARG A 262 -2.88 -14.22 15.10
C ARG A 262 -4.06 -13.38 15.59
N ASP A 263 -5.26 -13.87 15.36
CA ASP A 263 -6.50 -13.33 15.91
C ASP A 263 -6.65 -11.81 15.74
N PRO A 264 -6.43 -11.23 14.54
CA PRO A 264 -6.63 -9.80 14.36
C PRO A 264 -8.12 -9.48 14.56
N LYS A 265 -8.39 -8.49 15.43
CA LYS A 265 -9.72 -8.01 15.73
C LYS A 265 -9.77 -6.50 15.61
N GLN A 266 -10.84 -6.00 15.02
CA GLN A 266 -11.17 -4.60 15.13
C GLN A 266 -11.61 -4.32 16.57
N ASP A 267 -11.07 -3.27 17.16
CA ASP A 267 -11.45 -2.77 18.47
C ASP A 267 -11.75 -1.27 18.37
N LEU A 268 -12.36 -0.72 19.39
CA LEU A 268 -12.64 0.71 19.47
C LEU A 268 -11.90 1.25 20.68
N ASP A 269 -10.95 2.15 20.46
CA ASP A 269 -10.23 2.80 21.55
C ASP A 269 -11.18 3.71 22.33
N GLN A 270 -11.59 3.25 23.49
CA GLN A 270 -12.46 4.00 24.40
C GLN A 270 -11.81 5.26 24.96
N ASN A 271 -10.46 5.36 24.95
CA ASN A 271 -9.74 6.51 25.47
C ASN A 271 -9.63 7.65 24.45
N THR A 272 -9.76 7.34 23.14
CA THR A 272 -9.67 8.34 22.06
C THR A 272 -11.01 8.64 21.39
N GLY A 273 -12.13 8.37 22.09
CA GLY A 273 -13.48 8.69 21.59
C GLY A 273 -14.02 7.69 20.57
N GLY A 274 -13.60 6.43 20.63
CA GLY A 274 -14.13 5.36 19.78
C GLY A 274 -13.48 5.28 18.39
N THR A 275 -12.24 5.74 18.25
CA THR A 275 -11.49 5.54 17.00
C THR A 275 -11.20 4.06 16.81
N PRO A 276 -11.33 3.54 15.57
CA PRO A 276 -11.04 2.14 15.29
C PRO A 276 -9.56 1.81 15.48
N ASP A 277 -9.31 0.74 16.21
CA ASP A 277 -8.00 0.14 16.43
C ASP A 277 -7.97 -1.29 15.93
N VAL A 278 -6.78 -1.83 15.75
CA VAL A 278 -6.58 -3.24 15.43
C VAL A 278 -5.79 -3.92 16.54
N ALA A 279 -6.48 -4.75 17.32
CA ALA A 279 -5.86 -5.62 18.31
C ALA A 279 -5.49 -6.97 17.68
N PHE A 280 -4.35 -7.53 18.03
CA PHE A 280 -3.90 -8.83 17.54
C PHE A 280 -2.95 -9.49 18.51
N LYS A 281 -2.82 -10.82 18.38
CA LYS A 281 -1.85 -11.63 19.08
C LYS A 281 -0.69 -12.01 18.18
N PHE A 282 0.36 -12.53 18.76
CA PHE A 282 1.53 -13.01 18.02
C PHE A 282 1.68 -14.53 18.12
N THR A 283 2.34 -15.12 17.12
CA THR A 283 3.04 -16.41 17.29
C THR A 283 4.23 -16.23 18.24
N ASP A 284 4.83 -17.32 18.73
CA ASP A 284 6.03 -17.22 19.57
C ASP A 284 7.19 -16.50 18.85
N ARG A 285 7.35 -16.75 17.54
CA ARG A 285 8.32 -16.02 16.72
C ARG A 285 8.00 -14.53 16.63
N GLY A 286 6.73 -14.19 16.37
CA GLY A 286 6.27 -12.81 16.28
C GLY A 286 6.45 -12.06 17.59
N LYS A 287 6.12 -12.72 18.72
CA LYS A 287 6.29 -12.18 20.06
C LYS A 287 7.76 -11.84 20.35
N ASN A 288 8.66 -12.79 20.10
CA ASN A 288 10.09 -12.57 20.31
C ASN A 288 10.62 -11.45 19.38
N GLY A 289 10.27 -11.47 18.10
CA GLY A 289 10.68 -10.44 17.15
C GLY A 289 10.17 -9.05 17.52
N PHE A 290 8.92 -8.95 17.99
CA PHE A 290 8.34 -7.70 18.45
C PHE A 290 9.01 -7.18 19.72
N HIS A 291 9.18 -8.05 20.74
CA HIS A 291 9.84 -7.70 21.98
C HIS A 291 11.29 -7.27 21.76
N ASP A 292 12.08 -8.08 21.04
CA ASP A 292 13.48 -7.79 20.78
C ASP A 292 13.66 -6.46 20.03
N THR A 293 12.83 -6.23 19.01
CA THR A 293 12.88 -4.98 18.23
C THR A 293 12.48 -3.76 19.07
N THR A 294 11.39 -3.84 19.83
CA THR A 294 10.96 -2.71 20.68
C THR A 294 11.93 -2.45 21.81
N ARG A 295 12.64 -3.48 22.32
CA ARG A 295 13.74 -3.32 23.27
C ARG A 295 14.94 -2.61 22.64
N GLU A 296 15.36 -3.00 21.44
CA GLU A 296 16.43 -2.30 20.72
C GLU A 296 16.07 -0.81 20.47
N ILE A 297 14.83 -0.54 20.09
CA ILE A 297 14.30 0.82 19.92
C ILE A 297 14.37 1.59 21.24
N ALA A 298 13.93 0.99 22.35
CA ALA A 298 13.93 1.61 23.67
C ALA A 298 15.37 1.92 24.15
N GLN A 299 16.27 0.96 24.05
CA GLN A 299 17.67 1.12 24.42
C GLN A 299 18.38 2.22 23.59
N ARG A 300 18.10 2.30 22.28
CA ARG A 300 18.59 3.36 21.43
C ARG A 300 18.05 4.72 21.88
N GLY A 301 16.75 4.83 22.18
CA GLY A 301 16.15 6.05 22.72
C GLY A 301 16.79 6.50 24.02
N GLN A 302 17.04 5.61 24.96
CA GLN A 302 17.75 5.88 26.22
C GLN A 302 19.18 6.35 25.96
N GLY A 303 19.92 5.65 25.09
CA GLY A 303 21.31 6.03 24.74
C GLY A 303 21.41 7.41 24.09
N LEU A 304 20.39 7.80 23.32
CA LEU A 304 20.33 9.13 22.68
C LEU A 304 19.90 10.23 23.64
N ALA A 305 19.25 9.94 24.75
CA ALA A 305 18.71 10.95 25.67
C ALA A 305 19.79 11.93 26.17
N ALA A 306 21.01 11.43 26.40
CA ALA A 306 22.15 12.25 26.82
C ALA A 306 22.56 13.33 25.78
N PHE A 307 22.34 13.06 24.49
CA PHE A 307 22.66 13.99 23.40
C PHE A 307 21.58 15.05 23.16
N TYR A 308 20.33 14.77 23.58
CA TYR A 308 19.16 15.61 23.30
C TYR A 308 18.65 16.39 24.50
N GLN A 309 19.48 16.76 25.43
CA GLN A 309 19.27 17.60 26.63
C GLN A 309 17.86 18.17 26.78
N GLY A 310 16.98 17.49 27.55
CA GLY A 310 15.62 17.92 27.81
C GLY A 310 14.54 17.57 26.78
N ASN A 311 14.90 17.32 25.54
CA ASN A 311 14.00 16.78 24.51
C ASN A 311 14.25 15.28 24.40
N ARG A 312 13.30 14.44 24.82
CA ARG A 312 13.44 12.99 24.67
C ARG A 312 13.43 12.63 23.18
N PRO A 313 14.47 12.00 22.64
CA PRO A 313 14.49 11.58 21.25
C PRO A 313 13.50 10.42 21.06
N VAL A 314 12.41 10.70 20.35
CA VAL A 314 11.39 9.69 20.08
C VAL A 314 11.95 8.68 19.09
N GLN A 315 11.73 7.40 19.33
CA GLN A 315 12.10 6.30 18.45
C GLN A 315 10.86 5.51 18.07
N HIS A 316 10.84 4.93 16.86
CA HIS A 316 9.60 4.45 16.28
C HIS A 316 9.67 3.01 15.79
N PHE A 317 8.48 2.42 15.80
CA PHE A 317 8.17 1.14 15.21
C PHE A 317 7.20 1.34 14.05
N ALA A 318 7.58 0.94 12.85
CA ALA A 318 6.79 1.16 11.65
C ALA A 318 6.05 -0.10 11.21
N VAL A 319 4.82 0.08 10.78
CA VAL A 319 3.97 -0.97 10.19
C VAL A 319 3.68 -0.62 8.74
N ALA A 320 3.97 -1.55 7.85
CA ALA A 320 3.69 -1.39 6.43
C ALA A 320 2.84 -2.54 5.89
N LEU A 321 1.95 -2.22 4.97
CA LEU A 321 1.09 -3.14 4.25
C LEU A 321 1.20 -2.84 2.75
N ASP A 322 1.57 -3.83 1.96
CA ASP A 322 1.64 -3.72 0.49
C ASP A 322 2.33 -2.42 0.00
N GLN A 323 3.55 -2.16 0.51
CA GLN A 323 4.36 -0.99 0.17
C GLN A 323 3.82 0.37 0.66
N ARG A 324 2.87 0.37 1.59
CA ARG A 324 2.35 1.58 2.24
C ARG A 324 2.61 1.52 3.73
N LEU A 325 3.09 2.61 4.29
CA LEU A 325 3.11 2.77 5.73
C LEU A 325 1.67 2.91 6.23
N ILE A 326 1.31 2.11 7.21
CA ILE A 326 0.01 2.17 7.89
C ILE A 326 0.15 2.98 9.16
N SER A 327 1.25 2.77 9.88
CA SER A 327 1.54 3.47 11.13
C SER A 327 3.04 3.57 11.34
N VAL A 328 3.47 4.66 11.95
CA VAL A 328 4.82 4.83 12.53
C VAL A 328 4.59 5.28 13.96
N ALA A 329 4.63 4.32 14.87
CA ALA A 329 4.27 4.51 16.27
C ALA A 329 5.52 4.70 17.13
N SER A 330 5.48 5.63 18.07
CA SER A 330 6.56 5.83 19.03
C SER A 330 6.62 4.72 20.08
N VAL A 331 7.82 4.36 20.49
CA VAL A 331 8.07 3.47 21.62
C VAL A 331 8.42 4.33 22.82
N ASP A 332 7.61 4.26 23.88
CA ASP A 332 7.86 4.98 25.14
C ASP A 332 8.94 4.26 25.96
N TYR A 333 10.18 4.51 25.62
CA TYR A 333 11.32 3.91 26.31
C TYR A 333 11.49 4.39 27.77
N GLY A 334 10.83 5.46 28.16
CA GLY A 334 10.83 5.92 29.55
C GLY A 334 10.04 5.01 30.47
N ASN A 335 8.89 4.54 30.00
CA ASN A 335 8.03 3.61 30.74
C ASN A 335 8.28 2.14 30.36
N LEU A 336 8.85 1.89 29.19
CA LEU A 336 9.10 0.55 28.63
C LEU A 336 10.58 0.38 28.25
N PRO A 337 11.51 0.46 29.22
CA PRO A 337 12.95 0.42 28.95
C PRO A 337 13.42 -0.91 28.35
N ASP A 338 12.75 -2.01 28.66
CA ASP A 338 13.04 -3.34 28.17
C ASP A 338 12.20 -3.72 26.93
N GLY A 339 11.55 -2.75 26.29
CA GLY A 339 10.68 -3.00 25.15
C GLY A 339 9.24 -3.38 25.55
N ILE A 340 8.44 -3.73 24.56
CA ILE A 340 7.03 -4.09 24.75
C ILE A 340 6.92 -5.61 24.80
N ASP A 341 6.40 -6.16 25.90
CA ASP A 341 6.10 -7.57 26.00
C ASP A 341 4.89 -7.93 25.11
N GLY A 342 5.11 -8.69 24.06
CA GLY A 342 4.06 -9.12 23.14
C GLY A 342 3.19 -10.29 23.66
N GLN A 343 3.27 -10.70 24.94
CA GLN A 343 2.52 -11.85 25.46
C GLN A 343 1.00 -11.67 25.35
N ASN A 344 0.51 -10.48 25.62
CA ASN A 344 -0.90 -10.14 25.54
C ASN A 344 -1.33 -9.64 24.15
N GLY A 345 -0.43 -9.68 23.18
CA GLY A 345 -0.63 -9.10 21.86
C GLY A 345 -0.23 -7.63 21.80
N ALA A 346 -0.66 -6.95 20.74
CA ALA A 346 -0.45 -5.53 20.55
C ALA A 346 -1.69 -4.88 19.94
N ILE A 347 -1.81 -3.58 20.12
CA ILE A 347 -2.86 -2.77 19.51
C ILE A 347 -2.18 -1.73 18.61
N ILE A 348 -2.59 -1.68 17.36
CA ILE A 348 -2.21 -0.59 16.48
C ILE A 348 -3.33 0.45 16.52
N THR A 349 -3.01 1.60 17.10
CA THR A 349 -3.89 2.77 17.12
C THR A 349 -3.61 3.65 15.92
N GLY A 350 -4.64 4.25 15.38
CA GLY A 350 -4.46 5.38 14.49
C GLY A 350 -4.99 5.26 13.08
N GLY A 351 -6.11 5.94 12.88
CA GLY A 351 -6.60 6.37 11.58
C GLY A 351 -7.19 5.31 10.68
N PHE A 352 -7.61 4.21 11.26
CA PHE A 352 -8.47 3.26 10.59
C PHE A 352 -9.88 3.84 10.44
N THR A 353 -10.54 3.52 9.35
CA THR A 353 -11.97 3.81 9.13
C THR A 353 -12.74 2.50 9.19
N ILE A 354 -13.92 2.54 9.82
CA ILE A 354 -14.88 1.44 9.74
C ILE A 354 -15.44 1.47 8.32
N SER A 355 -15.23 0.41 7.55
CA SER A 355 -15.84 0.21 6.22
C SER A 355 -17.12 -0.61 6.35
#